data_e9c824e87cd53498a9940e591a490263
#
_entry.id   e9c824e87cd53498a9940e591a490263
#
_cell.length_a   1.000
_cell.length_b   1.000
_cell.length_c   1.000
_cell.angle_alpha   90.00
_cell.angle_beta   90.00
_cell.angle_gamma   90.00
#
_symmetry.space_group_name_H-M   'P 1'
#
loop_
_entity.id
_entity.type
_entity.pdbx_description
1 polymer ?
#
loop_
_entity_poly.entity_id
_entity_poly.type
_entity_poly.pdbx_seq_one_letter_code
_entity_poly.pdbx_strand_id
1 'polypeptide(L)'
;GRSYPHAQARPPSTRKESGAFTSADLDAALSHYNQVLDVSRDDLEGLLHLAGKAAFQRTLGELRCRQIMSAPVHVVVADTPLKDAWALMRKQAIKALPVVDEQQAVIGIVTMADFMRLANLEVHEGMGQRLRTLILGRPKRPEQVQGLMSAPVLQVLAEQHVMDLVPLFSDAGHHHIPVVNEEQQLVGIITQSDLVKTLAAAVTQT
;
A
#
# COMPACT_ATOMS: atom_id res chain seq x y z
N GLY A 1 36.52 49.90 49.59
CA GLY A 1 35.62 50.08 48.53
C GLY A 1 36.14 49.53 47.23
N ARG A 2 35.52 48.55 46.63
CA ARG A 2 35.40 48.33 45.20
C ARG A 2 34.39 47.24 44.94
N SER A 3 33.28 47.71 44.51
CA SER A 3 32.17 47.01 43.90
C SER A 3 32.63 46.25 42.66
N TYR A 4 32.23 45.00 42.49
CA TYR A 4 32.28 44.30 41.22
C TYR A 4 30.87 43.83 40.86
N PRO A 5 30.55 43.93 39.54
CA PRO A 5 29.18 43.94 39.10
C PRO A 5 28.71 42.52 38.71
N HIS A 6 27.46 42.36 38.96
CA HIS A 6 26.45 41.56 38.24
C HIS A 6 26.93 40.45 37.28
N ALA A 7 26.73 39.24 37.72
CA ALA A 7 26.52 38.14 36.83
C ALA A 7 25.28 38.44 35.97
N GLN A 8 25.51 38.67 34.69
CA GLN A 8 24.45 38.75 33.69
C GLN A 8 23.80 37.38 33.60
N ALA A 9 22.52 37.36 33.89
CA ALA A 9 21.66 36.26 33.58
C ALA A 9 21.75 35.95 32.05
N ARG A 10 22.20 34.78 31.69
CA ARG A 10 22.06 34.27 30.34
C ARG A 10 20.56 34.23 29.99
N PRO A 11 20.17 34.77 28.84
CA PRO A 11 18.83 34.56 28.36
C PRO A 11 18.59 33.05 28.17
N PRO A 12 17.38 32.57 28.42
CA PRO A 12 17.06 31.20 28.14
C PRO A 12 17.34 30.95 26.65
N SER A 13 18.19 29.99 26.34
CA SER A 13 18.34 29.49 25.00
C SER A 13 16.96 29.00 24.57
N THR A 14 16.33 29.78 23.70
CA THR A 14 15.23 29.27 22.89
C THR A 14 15.79 28.12 22.08
N ARG A 15 15.70 26.93 22.65
CA ARG A 15 15.72 25.71 21.87
C ARG A 15 14.62 25.90 20.86
N LYS A 16 14.98 26.22 19.63
CA LYS A 16 14.11 26.00 18.50
C LYS A 16 13.78 24.52 18.56
N GLU A 17 12.60 24.20 19.09
CA GLU A 17 11.99 22.91 18.90
C GLU A 17 11.94 22.73 17.38
N SER A 18 12.85 21.96 16.86
CA SER A 18 12.76 21.32 15.56
C SER A 18 11.35 20.74 15.52
N GLY A 19 10.48 21.27 14.66
CA GLY A 19 9.09 20.94 14.62
C GLY A 19 8.88 19.43 14.56
N ALA A 20 8.78 18.83 15.75
CA ALA A 20 8.31 17.48 15.89
C ALA A 20 6.83 17.52 15.49
N PHE A 21 6.48 16.79 14.44
CA PHE A 21 5.09 16.58 14.08
C PHE A 21 4.35 16.05 15.28
N THR A 22 3.21 16.63 15.60
CA THR A 22 2.34 16.11 16.64
C THR A 22 1.64 14.86 16.13
N SER A 23 1.20 14.00 17.05
CA SER A 23 0.39 12.84 16.65
C SER A 23 -0.88 13.27 15.90
N ALA A 24 -1.43 14.44 16.23
CA ALA A 24 -2.57 15.03 15.52
C ALA A 24 -2.25 15.38 14.05
N ASP A 25 -1.05 15.87 13.76
CA ASP A 25 -0.62 16.17 12.39
C ASP A 25 -0.46 14.89 11.58
N LEU A 26 0.03 13.82 12.20
CA LEU A 26 0.15 12.50 11.60
C LEU A 26 -1.21 11.84 11.39
N ASP A 27 -2.11 11.94 12.36
CA ASP A 27 -3.48 11.42 12.23
C ASP A 27 -4.24 12.15 11.13
N ALA A 28 -4.07 13.47 11.01
CA ALA A 28 -4.65 14.26 9.93
C ALA A 28 -4.09 13.85 8.55
N ALA A 29 -2.77 13.67 8.46
CA ALA A 29 -2.13 13.21 7.24
C ALA A 29 -2.57 11.80 6.86
N LEU A 30 -2.58 10.86 7.80
CA LEU A 30 -3.05 9.49 7.59
C LEU A 30 -4.54 9.43 7.19
N SER A 31 -5.38 10.28 7.80
CA SER A 31 -6.79 10.39 7.44
C SER A 31 -6.95 10.88 6.01
N HIS A 32 -6.15 11.86 5.59
CA HIS A 32 -6.14 12.36 4.23
C HIS A 32 -5.70 11.28 3.24
N TYR A 33 -4.64 10.53 3.54
CA TYR A 33 -4.15 9.43 2.70
C TYR A 33 -5.11 8.23 2.64
N ASN A 34 -5.87 7.96 3.70
CA ASN A 34 -6.90 6.90 3.68
C ASN A 34 -8.07 7.23 2.74
N GLN A 35 -8.29 8.51 2.42
CA GLN A 35 -9.31 8.96 1.47
C GLN A 35 -8.81 8.94 0.02
N VAL A 36 -7.50 8.99 -0.19
CA VAL A 36 -6.87 8.95 -1.51
C VAL A 36 -6.43 7.53 -1.78
N LEU A 37 -6.95 6.95 -2.86
CA LEU A 37 -6.68 5.56 -3.27
C LEU A 37 -5.22 5.31 -3.64
N ASP A 38 -4.44 6.36 -3.86
CA ASP A 38 -3.03 6.33 -4.25
C ASP A 38 -2.19 7.29 -3.39
N VAL A 39 -1.23 6.73 -2.66
CA VAL A 39 -0.16 7.52 -2.05
C VAL A 39 0.89 7.77 -3.13
N SER A 40 1.16 9.05 -3.43
CA SER A 40 2.11 9.39 -4.48
C SER A 40 3.55 9.13 -4.03
N ARG A 41 4.46 9.01 -5.00
CA ARG A 41 5.91 8.93 -4.75
C ARG A 41 6.41 10.12 -3.92
N ASP A 42 5.96 11.32 -4.27
CA ASP A 42 6.37 12.57 -3.61
C ASP A 42 5.95 12.58 -2.13
N ASP A 43 4.81 12.00 -1.80
CA ASP A 43 4.34 11.87 -0.42
C ASP A 43 5.20 10.91 0.39
N LEU A 44 5.59 9.78 -0.19
CA LEU A 44 6.52 8.85 0.44
C LEU A 44 7.92 9.46 0.62
N GLU A 45 8.43 10.14 -0.40
CA GLU A 45 9.71 10.86 -0.33
C GLU A 45 9.66 12.00 0.70
N GLY A 46 8.54 12.73 0.78
CA GLY A 46 8.30 13.76 1.78
C GLY A 46 8.33 13.21 3.21
N LEU A 47 7.67 12.10 3.46
CA LEU A 47 7.70 11.41 4.75
C LEU A 47 9.12 10.94 5.12
N LEU A 48 9.84 10.37 4.17
CA LEU A 48 11.23 9.94 4.35
C LEU A 48 12.16 11.11 4.68
N HIS A 49 11.96 12.24 4.00
CA HIS A 49 12.76 13.45 4.21
C HIS A 49 12.52 14.07 5.59
N LEU A 50 11.26 14.10 6.03
CA LEU A 50 10.85 14.67 7.33
C LEU A 50 11.30 13.85 8.53
N ALA A 51 11.48 12.55 8.37
CA ALA A 51 11.76 11.61 9.45
C ALA A 51 13.20 11.63 9.97
N GLY A 52 14.09 12.40 9.36
CA GLY A 52 15.51 12.39 9.75
C GLY A 52 16.20 11.05 9.47
N LYS A 53 16.96 11.02 8.40
CA LYS A 53 17.48 9.83 7.72
C LYS A 53 18.13 8.77 8.62
N ALA A 54 18.78 9.15 9.72
CA ALA A 54 19.57 8.24 10.55
C ALA A 54 18.76 7.46 11.62
N ALA A 55 17.79 8.10 12.28
CA ALA A 55 16.94 7.46 13.28
C ALA A 55 15.92 6.56 12.61
N PHE A 56 15.38 7.02 11.50
CA PHE A 56 14.46 6.31 10.66
C PHE A 56 15.07 5.01 10.08
N GLN A 57 16.30 5.09 9.55
CA GLN A 57 16.98 3.91 9.02
C GLN A 57 17.29 2.84 10.08
N ARG A 58 17.53 3.23 11.33
CA ARG A 58 17.75 2.25 12.41
C ARG A 58 16.48 1.50 12.77
N THR A 59 15.36 2.20 12.92
CA THR A 59 14.09 1.57 13.33
C THR A 59 13.50 0.74 12.20
N LEU A 60 13.54 1.24 10.97
CA LEU A 60 12.98 0.55 9.80
C LEU A 60 13.92 -0.48 9.18
N GLY A 61 15.22 -0.29 9.33
CA GLY A 61 16.21 -1.22 8.78
C GLY A 61 16.12 -2.64 9.33
N GLU A 62 15.54 -2.79 10.52
CA GLU A 62 15.33 -4.08 11.17
C GLU A 62 13.96 -4.69 10.94
N LEU A 63 12.98 -3.89 10.47
CA LEU A 63 11.62 -4.36 10.22
C LEU A 63 11.56 -5.30 9.01
N ARG A 64 10.87 -6.43 9.22
CA ARG A 64 10.60 -7.43 8.19
C ARG A 64 9.16 -7.32 7.70
N CYS A 65 8.91 -7.76 6.46
CA CYS A 65 7.57 -7.75 5.87
C CYS A 65 6.54 -8.47 6.74
N ARG A 66 6.92 -9.59 7.37
CA ARG A 66 6.04 -10.34 8.29
C ARG A 66 5.53 -9.52 9.47
N GLN A 67 6.23 -8.46 9.86
CA GLN A 67 5.87 -7.62 11.02
C GLN A 67 4.84 -6.56 10.69
N ILE A 68 4.70 -6.18 9.41
CA ILE A 68 3.77 -5.13 8.97
C ILE A 68 2.64 -5.65 8.07
N MET A 69 2.75 -6.87 7.55
CA MET A 69 1.73 -7.46 6.69
C MET A 69 0.41 -7.67 7.42
N SER A 70 -0.70 -7.62 6.68
CA SER A 70 -2.00 -8.09 7.13
C SER A 70 -2.10 -9.60 6.92
N ALA A 71 -2.54 -10.31 7.94
CA ALA A 71 -2.75 -11.76 7.93
C ALA A 71 -3.86 -12.13 8.93
N PRO A 72 -4.66 -13.17 8.67
CA PRO A 72 -4.70 -13.98 7.44
C PRO A 72 -5.21 -13.18 6.24
N VAL A 73 -4.88 -13.64 5.02
CA VAL A 73 -5.27 -13.00 3.77
C VAL A 73 -6.52 -13.67 3.22
N HIS A 74 -7.51 -12.88 2.82
CA HIS A 74 -8.62 -13.36 2.00
C HIS A 74 -8.12 -13.64 0.58
N VAL A 75 -8.38 -14.82 0.08
CA VAL A 75 -7.92 -15.29 -1.23
C VAL A 75 -9.10 -15.82 -2.05
N VAL A 76 -8.87 -15.94 -3.35
CA VAL A 76 -9.75 -16.63 -4.28
C VAL A 76 -8.91 -17.58 -5.14
N VAL A 77 -9.57 -18.47 -5.86
CA VAL A 77 -8.94 -19.36 -6.84
C VAL A 77 -9.30 -18.92 -8.26
N ALA A 78 -8.59 -19.45 -9.25
CA ALA A 78 -8.72 -19.03 -10.63
C ALA A 78 -10.14 -19.13 -11.22
N ASP A 79 -10.88 -20.15 -10.84
CA ASP A 79 -12.25 -20.40 -11.30
C ASP A 79 -13.34 -19.78 -10.44
N THR A 80 -12.98 -19.01 -9.40
CA THR A 80 -13.93 -18.26 -8.60
C THR A 80 -14.77 -17.34 -9.49
N PRO A 81 -16.11 -17.39 -9.43
CA PRO A 81 -16.95 -16.45 -10.16
C PRO A 81 -16.66 -15.00 -9.75
N LEU A 82 -16.62 -14.09 -10.71
CA LEU A 82 -16.34 -12.67 -10.44
C LEU A 82 -17.33 -12.04 -9.45
N LYS A 83 -18.61 -12.43 -9.52
CA LYS A 83 -19.62 -11.96 -8.56
C LYS A 83 -19.28 -12.34 -7.11
N ASP A 84 -18.70 -13.51 -6.88
CA ASP A 84 -18.35 -14.00 -5.56
C ASP A 84 -17.08 -13.29 -5.04
N ALA A 85 -16.09 -13.07 -5.90
CA ALA A 85 -14.91 -12.28 -5.59
C ALA A 85 -15.30 -10.83 -5.23
N TRP A 86 -16.18 -10.20 -6.01
CA TRP A 86 -16.69 -8.88 -5.71
C TRP A 86 -17.45 -8.81 -4.38
N ALA A 87 -18.31 -9.78 -4.12
CA ALA A 87 -19.05 -9.87 -2.85
C ALA A 87 -18.12 -10.03 -1.65
N LEU A 88 -17.05 -10.82 -1.79
CA LEU A 88 -16.02 -11.01 -0.77
C LEU A 88 -15.27 -9.70 -0.48
N MET A 89 -14.84 -8.99 -1.53
CA MET A 89 -14.16 -7.69 -1.39
C MET A 89 -15.04 -6.67 -0.65
N ARG A 90 -16.31 -6.59 -0.99
CA ARG A 90 -17.26 -5.69 -0.33
C ARG A 90 -17.51 -6.09 1.13
N LYS A 91 -17.75 -7.38 1.38
CA LYS A 91 -18.03 -7.89 2.73
C LYS A 91 -16.87 -7.65 3.68
N GLN A 92 -15.64 -7.82 3.21
CA GLN A 92 -14.42 -7.67 3.99
C GLN A 92 -13.83 -6.26 3.95
N ALA A 93 -14.44 -5.35 3.18
CA ALA A 93 -13.96 -3.97 2.95
C ALA A 93 -12.48 -3.94 2.48
N ILE A 94 -12.12 -4.85 1.58
CA ILE A 94 -10.78 -4.97 1.00
C ILE A 94 -10.78 -4.62 -0.48
N LYS A 95 -9.64 -4.20 -1.00
CA LYS A 95 -9.50 -3.67 -2.37
C LYS A 95 -8.73 -4.60 -3.30
N ALA A 96 -8.19 -5.70 -2.79
CA ALA A 96 -7.46 -6.68 -3.58
C ALA A 96 -7.63 -8.08 -2.99
N LEU A 97 -7.64 -9.06 -3.88
CA LEU A 97 -7.66 -10.48 -3.56
C LEU A 97 -6.54 -11.18 -4.33
N PRO A 98 -5.54 -11.72 -3.63
CA PRO A 98 -4.61 -12.66 -4.24
C PRO A 98 -5.36 -13.89 -4.75
N VAL A 99 -4.93 -14.38 -5.91
CA VAL A 99 -5.42 -15.61 -6.52
C VAL A 99 -4.36 -16.67 -6.29
N VAL A 100 -4.75 -17.76 -5.67
CA VAL A 100 -3.82 -18.84 -5.31
C VAL A 100 -4.19 -20.15 -5.99
N ASP A 101 -3.20 -21.01 -6.15
CA ASP A 101 -3.38 -22.41 -6.60
C ASP A 101 -3.59 -23.36 -5.41
N GLU A 102 -3.63 -24.64 -5.69
CA GLU A 102 -3.82 -25.70 -4.67
C GLU A 102 -2.66 -25.77 -3.67
N GLN A 103 -1.47 -25.32 -4.05
CA GLN A 103 -0.28 -25.24 -3.20
C GLN A 103 -0.18 -23.94 -2.42
N GLN A 104 -1.18 -23.06 -2.48
CA GLN A 104 -1.20 -21.73 -1.88
C GLN A 104 -0.17 -20.77 -2.50
N ALA A 105 0.33 -21.06 -3.70
CA ALA A 105 1.17 -20.16 -4.46
C ALA A 105 0.33 -19.08 -5.14
N VAL A 106 0.82 -17.85 -5.15
CA VAL A 106 0.15 -16.71 -5.79
C VAL A 106 0.32 -16.80 -7.30
N ILE A 107 -0.79 -16.96 -8.02
CA ILE A 107 -0.84 -17.05 -9.47
C ILE A 107 -1.40 -15.81 -10.15
N GLY A 108 -2.01 -14.91 -9.38
CA GLY A 108 -2.60 -13.68 -9.87
C GLY A 108 -3.05 -12.79 -8.72
N ILE A 109 -3.53 -11.62 -9.07
CA ILE A 109 -4.21 -10.70 -8.17
C ILE A 109 -5.36 -10.03 -8.91
N VAL A 110 -6.50 -9.90 -8.24
CA VAL A 110 -7.64 -9.12 -8.72
C VAL A 110 -7.91 -7.98 -7.75
N THR A 111 -8.12 -6.79 -8.30
CA THR A 111 -8.32 -5.58 -7.50
C THR A 111 -9.66 -4.93 -7.79
N MET A 112 -10.10 -4.06 -6.90
CA MET A 112 -11.30 -3.22 -7.13
C MET A 112 -11.16 -2.38 -8.41
N ALA A 113 -9.95 -1.92 -8.74
CA ALA A 113 -9.69 -1.19 -9.98
C ALA A 113 -9.95 -2.03 -11.22
N ASP A 114 -9.68 -3.34 -11.18
CA ASP A 114 -9.99 -4.26 -12.29
C ASP A 114 -11.50 -4.36 -12.52
N PHE A 115 -12.29 -4.48 -11.45
CA PHE A 115 -13.75 -4.48 -11.54
C PHE A 115 -14.31 -3.16 -12.06
N MET A 116 -13.75 -2.01 -11.62
CA MET A 116 -14.16 -0.70 -12.09
C MET A 116 -13.84 -0.50 -13.58
N ARG A 117 -12.68 -0.96 -14.04
CA ARG A 117 -12.35 -0.94 -15.49
C ARG A 117 -13.31 -1.81 -16.28
N LEU A 118 -13.64 -3.00 -15.80
CA LEU A 118 -14.62 -3.86 -16.43
C LEU A 118 -15.99 -3.19 -16.55
N ALA A 119 -16.45 -2.54 -15.47
CA ALA A 119 -17.71 -1.81 -15.46
C ALA A 119 -17.69 -0.57 -16.39
N ASN A 120 -16.58 0.19 -16.41
CA ASN A 120 -16.43 1.37 -17.27
C ASN A 120 -16.39 1.01 -18.77
N LEU A 121 -15.84 -0.13 -19.13
CA LEU A 121 -15.92 -0.63 -20.51
C LEU A 121 -17.36 -0.83 -20.97
N GLU A 122 -18.29 -1.10 -20.05
CA GLU A 122 -19.71 -1.24 -20.36
C GLU A 122 -20.40 0.10 -20.63
N VAL A 123 -19.97 1.16 -19.96
CA VAL A 123 -20.60 2.49 -20.06
C VAL A 123 -20.13 3.27 -21.30
N HIS A 124 -18.92 3.01 -21.78
CA HIS A 124 -18.29 3.77 -22.87
C HIS A 124 -18.28 3.04 -24.21
N GLU A 125 -19.18 2.10 -24.44
CA GLU A 125 -19.38 1.53 -25.78
C GLU A 125 -19.89 2.60 -26.74
N GLY A 126 -18.97 3.30 -27.38
CA GLY A 126 -19.27 4.25 -28.45
C GLY A 126 -19.94 3.56 -29.66
N MET A 127 -20.64 4.35 -30.52
CA MET A 127 -21.35 3.79 -31.70
C MET A 127 -20.50 2.90 -32.60
N GLY A 128 -19.20 3.18 -32.76
CA GLY A 128 -18.28 2.37 -33.53
C GLY A 128 -18.02 0.98 -32.94
N GLN A 129 -18.03 0.87 -31.62
CA GLN A 129 -17.84 -0.42 -30.92
C GLN A 129 -19.12 -1.26 -30.99
N ARG A 130 -20.29 -0.64 -30.96
CA ARG A 130 -21.59 -1.31 -31.18
C ARG A 130 -21.71 -1.91 -32.58
N LEU A 131 -21.20 -1.19 -33.60
CA LEU A 131 -21.16 -1.72 -34.97
C LEU A 131 -20.20 -2.92 -35.11
N ARG A 132 -19.03 -2.82 -34.48
CA ARG A 132 -18.03 -3.90 -34.44
C ARG A 132 -18.57 -5.15 -33.72
N THR A 133 -19.32 -4.96 -32.66
CA THR A 133 -19.97 -6.02 -31.88
C THR A 133 -21.07 -6.72 -32.67
N LEU A 134 -21.79 -5.99 -33.53
CA LEU A 134 -22.80 -6.55 -34.45
C LEU A 134 -22.17 -7.42 -35.55
N ILE A 135 -20.97 -7.07 -35.99
CA ILE A 135 -20.28 -7.78 -37.12
C ILE A 135 -19.45 -8.96 -36.63
N LEU A 136 -18.76 -8.81 -35.49
CA LEU A 136 -17.77 -9.76 -34.95
C LEU A 136 -18.26 -10.57 -33.74
N GLY A 137 -19.47 -10.31 -33.26
CA GLY A 137 -19.96 -10.85 -32.00
C GLY A 137 -19.43 -10.11 -30.77
N ARG A 138 -20.15 -10.22 -29.65
CA ARG A 138 -19.67 -9.65 -28.37
C ARG A 138 -18.44 -10.43 -27.90
N PRO A 139 -17.35 -9.76 -27.54
CA PRO A 139 -16.26 -10.43 -26.86
C PRO A 139 -16.83 -11.11 -25.61
N LYS A 140 -16.48 -12.37 -25.40
CA LYS A 140 -16.95 -13.13 -24.25
C LYS A 140 -16.43 -12.46 -22.98
N ARG A 141 -17.34 -12.00 -22.13
CA ARG A 141 -16.96 -11.36 -20.86
C ARG A 141 -16.32 -12.36 -19.93
N PRO A 142 -15.32 -11.96 -19.17
CA PRO A 142 -14.81 -12.84 -18.13
C PRO A 142 -15.90 -13.12 -17.09
N GLU A 143 -16.09 -14.37 -16.76
CA GLU A 143 -17.04 -14.81 -15.74
C GLU A 143 -16.33 -15.23 -14.46
N GLN A 144 -15.06 -15.54 -14.56
CA GLN A 144 -14.21 -16.02 -13.48
C GLN A 144 -13.00 -15.12 -13.28
N VAL A 145 -12.42 -15.20 -12.09
CA VAL A 145 -11.27 -14.39 -11.65
C VAL A 145 -10.08 -14.52 -12.60
N GLN A 146 -9.80 -15.72 -13.14
CA GLN A 146 -8.71 -15.92 -14.09
C GLN A 146 -8.81 -15.05 -15.35
N GLY A 147 -10.00 -14.66 -15.75
CA GLY A 147 -10.22 -13.79 -16.91
C GLY A 147 -10.03 -12.31 -16.61
N LEU A 148 -9.94 -11.92 -15.33
CA LEU A 148 -9.81 -10.52 -14.91
C LEU A 148 -8.50 -10.24 -14.16
N MET A 149 -7.92 -11.24 -13.50
CA MET A 149 -6.72 -11.09 -12.69
C MET A 149 -5.51 -10.60 -13.51
N SER A 150 -4.62 -9.88 -12.86
CA SER A 150 -3.28 -9.57 -13.38
C SER A 150 -2.31 -10.67 -12.97
N ALA A 151 -1.43 -11.07 -13.89
CA ALA A 151 -0.38 -12.06 -13.69
C ALA A 151 0.78 -11.79 -14.68
N PRO A 152 2.05 -12.09 -14.31
CA PRO A 152 2.51 -12.52 -13.01
C PRO A 152 2.37 -11.44 -11.93
N VAL A 153 2.41 -11.82 -10.65
CA VAL A 153 2.28 -10.90 -9.51
C VAL A 153 3.63 -10.70 -8.86
N LEU A 154 4.00 -9.44 -8.62
CA LEU A 154 5.11 -9.12 -7.75
C LEU A 154 4.78 -9.56 -6.33
N GLN A 155 5.67 -10.33 -5.72
CA GLN A 155 5.55 -10.82 -4.36
C GLN A 155 6.88 -10.67 -3.64
N VAL A 156 6.84 -10.58 -2.32
CA VAL A 156 8.00 -10.43 -1.46
C VAL A 156 8.03 -11.53 -0.41
N LEU A 157 9.23 -11.81 0.11
CA LEU A 157 9.40 -12.77 1.19
C LEU A 157 9.03 -12.15 2.53
N ALA A 158 8.46 -12.95 3.44
CA ALA A 158 8.13 -12.52 4.79
C ALA A 158 9.33 -11.99 5.58
N GLU A 159 10.51 -12.55 5.33
CA GLU A 159 11.76 -12.14 5.96
C GLU A 159 12.48 -10.97 5.27
N GLN A 160 11.95 -10.48 4.16
CA GLN A 160 12.50 -9.32 3.45
C GLN A 160 12.35 -8.05 4.27
N HIS A 161 13.31 -7.15 4.16
CA HIS A 161 13.26 -5.86 4.86
C HIS A 161 12.16 -4.96 4.29
N VAL A 162 11.44 -4.29 5.19
CA VAL A 162 10.38 -3.33 4.81
C VAL A 162 10.90 -2.22 3.91
N MET A 163 12.12 -1.76 4.13
CA MET A 163 12.72 -0.71 3.29
C MET A 163 12.88 -1.10 1.82
N ASP A 164 12.98 -2.39 1.51
CA ASP A 164 13.03 -2.87 0.13
C ASP A 164 11.71 -2.69 -0.62
N LEU A 165 10.61 -2.46 0.11
CA LEU A 165 9.29 -2.22 -0.47
C LEU A 165 9.10 -0.80 -1.01
N VAL A 166 9.85 0.17 -0.49
CA VAL A 166 9.70 1.59 -0.87
C VAL A 166 9.78 1.79 -2.39
N PRO A 167 10.84 1.32 -3.09
CA PRO A 167 10.91 1.46 -4.55
C PRO A 167 9.84 0.66 -5.28
N LEU A 168 9.35 -0.46 -4.72
CA LEU A 168 8.31 -1.27 -5.34
C LEU A 168 6.97 -0.53 -5.37
N PHE A 169 6.63 0.18 -4.31
CA PHE A 169 5.42 1.00 -4.26
C PHE A 169 5.57 2.32 -5.01
N SER A 170 6.75 2.96 -4.98
CA SER A 170 6.96 4.27 -5.60
C SER A 170 7.24 4.18 -7.10
N ASP A 171 8.15 3.32 -7.52
CA ASP A 171 8.65 3.28 -8.90
C ASP A 171 7.84 2.36 -9.79
N ALA A 172 7.39 1.23 -9.27
CA ALA A 172 6.64 0.24 -10.03
C ALA A 172 5.12 0.42 -10.00
N GLY A 173 4.60 1.37 -9.20
CA GLY A 173 3.17 1.68 -9.12
C GLY A 173 2.32 0.56 -8.55
N HIS A 174 2.89 -0.32 -7.73
CA HIS A 174 2.14 -1.36 -7.04
C HIS A 174 1.43 -0.78 -5.82
N HIS A 175 0.20 -1.26 -5.57
CA HIS A 175 -0.62 -0.82 -4.43
C HIS A 175 -0.82 -1.92 -3.40
N HIS A 176 -0.67 -3.17 -3.81
CA HIS A 176 -0.86 -4.38 -3.01
C HIS A 176 0.24 -5.37 -3.38
N ILE A 177 1.01 -5.82 -2.40
CA ILE A 177 2.09 -6.78 -2.61
C ILE A 177 1.84 -8.00 -1.73
N PRO A 178 1.56 -9.17 -2.31
CA PRO A 178 1.50 -10.42 -1.56
C PRO A 178 2.83 -10.77 -0.92
N VAL A 179 2.77 -11.31 0.29
CA VAL A 179 3.92 -11.78 1.06
C VAL A 179 3.88 -13.29 1.12
N VAL A 180 4.99 -13.92 0.79
CA VAL A 180 5.12 -15.38 0.76
C VAL A 180 6.23 -15.85 1.71
N ASN A 181 6.15 -17.11 2.13
CA ASN A 181 7.20 -17.79 2.86
C ASN A 181 8.28 -18.36 1.91
N GLU A 182 9.28 -19.05 2.45
CA GLU A 182 10.35 -19.67 1.65
C GLU A 182 9.82 -20.80 0.73
N GLU A 183 8.71 -21.43 1.10
CA GLU A 183 8.03 -22.45 0.29
C GLU A 183 7.10 -21.82 -0.78
N GLN A 184 7.17 -20.50 -1.00
CA GLN A 184 6.36 -19.74 -1.95
C GLN A 184 4.85 -19.76 -1.64
N GLN A 185 4.47 -20.01 -0.41
CA GLN A 185 3.08 -19.99 0.03
C GLN A 185 2.71 -18.58 0.53
N LEU A 186 1.51 -18.13 0.20
CA LEU A 186 0.97 -16.86 0.65
C LEU A 186 0.78 -16.84 2.17
N VAL A 187 1.38 -15.87 2.84
CA VAL A 187 1.29 -15.69 4.30
C VAL A 187 0.75 -14.34 4.73
N GLY A 188 0.74 -13.35 3.84
CA GLY A 188 0.26 -12.01 4.14
C GLY A 188 0.11 -11.15 2.89
N ILE A 189 -0.33 -9.92 3.10
CA ILE A 189 -0.38 -8.88 2.07
C ILE A 189 0.03 -7.54 2.69
N ILE A 190 0.76 -6.74 1.93
CA ILE A 190 1.17 -5.38 2.32
C ILE A 190 0.59 -4.41 1.30
N THR A 191 -0.06 -3.37 1.80
CA THR A 191 -0.56 -2.25 0.99
C THR A 191 0.34 -1.02 1.13
N GLN A 192 0.21 -0.05 0.22
CA GLN A 192 0.85 1.26 0.40
C GLN A 192 0.46 1.90 1.73
N SER A 193 -0.81 1.79 2.13
CA SER A 193 -1.29 2.32 3.42
C SER A 193 -0.58 1.68 4.60
N ASP A 194 -0.31 0.38 4.56
CA ASP A 194 0.45 -0.31 5.62
C ASP A 194 1.87 0.23 5.71
N LEU A 195 2.53 0.44 4.57
CA LEU A 195 3.86 1.02 4.53
C LEU A 195 3.87 2.45 5.09
N VAL A 196 2.96 3.30 4.65
CA VAL A 196 2.85 4.69 5.14
C VAL A 196 2.60 4.73 6.65
N LYS A 197 1.69 3.91 7.17
CA LYS A 197 1.44 3.80 8.62
C LYS A 197 2.68 3.36 9.39
N THR A 198 3.43 2.41 8.85
CA THR A 198 4.69 1.94 9.45
C THR A 198 5.73 3.04 9.48
N LEU A 199 5.90 3.78 8.38
CA LEU A 199 6.82 4.91 8.28
C LEU A 199 6.44 6.03 9.26
N ALA A 200 5.15 6.37 9.34
CA ALA A 200 4.63 7.39 10.25
C ALA A 200 4.83 7.00 11.73
N ALA A 201 4.58 5.74 12.09
CA ALA A 201 4.78 5.25 13.46
C ALA A 201 6.26 5.30 13.87
N ALA A 202 7.19 5.01 12.96
CA ALA A 202 8.63 5.11 13.21
C ALA A 202 9.10 6.55 13.50
N VAL A 203 8.46 7.54 12.87
CA VAL A 203 8.73 8.97 13.11
C VAL A 203 8.30 9.41 14.51
N THR A 204 7.19 8.86 15.02
CA THR A 204 6.59 9.29 16.31
C THR A 204 7.31 8.70 17.52
N GLN A 205 8.10 7.64 17.34
CA GLN A 205 8.85 6.98 18.42
C GLN A 205 10.28 7.53 18.62
N THR A 206 10.66 8.55 17.85
CA THR A 206 11.97 9.21 17.93
C THR A 206 11.83 10.60 18.53
#